data_24263feaa702489b93ada3ec33e6e2c3
#
_entry.id   24263feaa702489b93ada3ec33e6e2c3
#
_cell.length_a   1.000
_cell.length_b   1.000
_cell.length_c   1.000
_cell.angle_alpha   90.00
_cell.angle_beta   90.00
_cell.angle_gamma   90.00
#
_symmetry.space_group_name_H-M   'P 1'
#
loop_
_entity.id
_entity.type
_entity.pdbx_description
1 polymer ?
#
loop_
_entity_poly.entity_id
_entity_poly.type
_entity_poly.pdbx_seq_one_letter_code
_entity_poly.pdbx_strand_id
1 'polypeptide(L)'
;MADAAPRLFLARLTRARDTEFEIAPDADTRGALATELDLTALRKLRFAGRLIAEGARDWRLEAVLGATVVQPCVVTAEPVTTRLDEPVTRRYLAEMPEPEAEEIEMPEDDTTEPLPTTLDLEAVMAEALALALPLYPRAPGAALDDATFAAPGVTPMTDEDARPLAGLAALRDKMAGGDKTGEDDES
;
A
#
# COMPACT_ATOMS: atom_id res chain seq x y z
N MET A 1 -19.15 -17.14 -22.23
CA MET A 1 -19.03 -16.19 -21.13
C MET A 1 -19.19 -14.83 -21.76
N ALA A 2 -20.13 -14.01 -21.27
CA ALA A 2 -20.36 -12.68 -21.82
C ALA A 2 -19.15 -11.82 -21.46
N ASP A 3 -18.47 -11.33 -22.47
CA ASP A 3 -17.48 -10.27 -22.36
C ASP A 3 -18.26 -9.02 -21.89
N ALA A 4 -18.24 -8.77 -20.58
CA ALA A 4 -18.93 -7.62 -20.04
C ALA A 4 -18.13 -6.40 -20.49
N ALA A 5 -18.79 -5.49 -21.20
CA ALA A 5 -18.19 -4.24 -21.62
C ALA A 5 -17.54 -3.55 -20.40
N PRO A 6 -16.30 -3.01 -20.50
CA PRO A 6 -15.60 -2.40 -19.37
C PRO A 6 -16.33 -1.18 -18.78
N ARG A 7 -17.35 -0.68 -19.48
CA ARG A 7 -18.21 0.45 -19.08
C ARG A 7 -19.67 0.04 -18.96
N LEU A 8 -20.22 0.21 -17.77
CA LEU A 8 -21.61 -0.10 -17.47
C LEU A 8 -22.46 1.19 -17.41
N PHE A 9 -23.47 1.27 -18.28
CA PHE A 9 -24.49 2.34 -18.21
C PHE A 9 -25.54 1.96 -17.17
N LEU A 10 -25.44 2.53 -15.96
CA LEU A 10 -26.26 2.10 -14.80
C LEU A 10 -27.76 2.22 -15.05
N ALA A 11 -28.20 3.24 -15.79
CA ALA A 11 -29.61 3.42 -16.17
C ALA A 11 -30.18 2.32 -17.09
N ARG A 12 -29.33 1.51 -17.70
CA ARG A 12 -29.73 0.40 -18.59
C ARG A 12 -29.72 -0.96 -17.91
N LEU A 13 -29.17 -1.04 -16.70
CA LEU A 13 -29.09 -2.29 -15.96
C LEU A 13 -30.42 -2.63 -15.30
N THR A 14 -30.74 -3.91 -15.28
CA THR A 14 -31.86 -4.40 -14.49
C THR A 14 -31.53 -4.39 -13.02
N ARG A 15 -32.46 -3.96 -12.18
CA ARG A 15 -32.33 -4.01 -10.73
C ARG A 15 -32.84 -5.30 -10.10
N ALA A 16 -33.41 -6.20 -10.94
CA ALA A 16 -34.01 -7.44 -10.47
C ALA A 16 -33.00 -8.56 -10.24
N ARG A 17 -31.78 -8.41 -10.72
CA ARG A 17 -30.69 -9.38 -10.57
C ARG A 17 -29.34 -8.67 -10.60
N ASP A 18 -28.34 -9.27 -9.98
CA ASP A 18 -26.98 -8.81 -10.02
C ASP A 18 -26.42 -8.83 -11.45
N THR A 19 -25.54 -7.85 -11.75
CA THR A 19 -24.82 -7.80 -13.02
C THR A 19 -23.40 -8.30 -12.78
N GLU A 20 -23.12 -9.52 -13.21
CA GLU A 20 -21.77 -10.09 -13.12
C GLU A 20 -20.87 -9.53 -14.20
N PHE A 21 -19.58 -9.38 -13.88
CA PHE A 21 -18.55 -8.95 -14.82
C PHE A 21 -17.22 -9.65 -14.55
N GLU A 22 -16.42 -9.74 -15.59
CA GLU A 22 -15.02 -10.18 -15.52
C GLU A 22 -14.20 -9.40 -16.54
N ILE A 23 -13.11 -8.79 -16.06
CA ILE A 23 -12.14 -8.05 -16.88
C ILE A 23 -10.78 -8.72 -16.71
N ALA A 24 -10.18 -9.08 -17.83
CA ALA A 24 -8.83 -9.62 -17.90
C ALA A 24 -8.10 -8.89 -19.06
N PRO A 25 -7.42 -7.76 -18.76
CA PRO A 25 -6.77 -6.95 -19.79
C PRO A 25 -5.74 -7.74 -20.59
N ASP A 26 -5.59 -7.39 -21.85
CA ASP A 26 -4.57 -7.96 -22.73
C ASP A 26 -3.15 -7.55 -22.31
N ALA A 27 -2.13 -8.01 -23.05
CA ALA A 27 -0.75 -7.74 -22.72
C ALA A 27 -0.37 -6.26 -22.86
N ASP A 28 -0.93 -5.60 -23.88
CA ASP A 28 -0.63 -4.19 -24.19
C ASP A 28 -1.21 -3.27 -23.13
N THR A 29 -2.47 -3.50 -22.74
CA THR A 29 -3.14 -2.75 -21.64
C THR A 29 -2.41 -2.96 -20.32
N ARG A 30 -2.00 -4.21 -19.99
CA ARG A 30 -1.20 -4.47 -18.78
C ARG A 30 0.16 -3.79 -18.84
N GLY A 31 0.79 -3.71 -20.01
CA GLY A 31 2.06 -3.01 -20.21
C GLY A 31 1.94 -1.50 -19.98
N ALA A 32 0.89 -0.89 -20.51
CA ALA A 32 0.59 0.52 -20.29
C ALA A 32 0.36 0.83 -18.80
N LEU A 33 -0.47 0.02 -18.13
CA LEU A 33 -0.75 0.16 -16.70
C LEU A 33 0.49 -0.08 -15.82
N ALA A 34 1.35 -1.04 -16.20
CA ALA A 34 2.62 -1.25 -15.52
C ALA A 34 3.54 -0.02 -15.61
N THR A 35 3.57 0.64 -16.76
CA THR A 35 4.35 1.87 -16.95
C THR A 35 3.79 3.03 -16.12
N GLU A 36 2.47 3.18 -16.08
CA GLU A 36 1.78 4.23 -15.29
C GLU A 36 2.02 4.06 -13.78
N LEU A 37 2.09 2.82 -13.30
CA LEU A 37 2.27 2.49 -11.88
C LEU A 37 3.74 2.20 -11.48
N ASP A 38 4.72 2.53 -12.33
CA ASP A 38 6.15 2.29 -12.10
C ASP A 38 6.49 0.82 -11.74
N LEU A 39 5.75 -0.13 -12.33
CA LEU A 39 6.00 -1.55 -12.13
C LEU A 39 7.01 -2.07 -13.16
N THR A 40 7.92 -2.94 -12.73
CA THR A 40 8.80 -3.67 -13.66
C THR A 40 8.00 -4.62 -14.56
N ALA A 41 6.93 -5.23 -14.02
CA ALA A 41 5.99 -6.04 -14.80
C ALA A 41 4.64 -6.19 -14.05
N LEU A 42 3.57 -6.33 -14.85
CA LEU A 42 2.23 -6.65 -14.39
C LEU A 42 1.73 -7.93 -15.10
N ARG A 43 1.49 -8.96 -14.31
CA ARG A 43 1.09 -10.28 -14.84
C ARG A 43 -0.25 -10.70 -14.26
N LYS A 44 -1.02 -11.49 -15.02
CA LYS A 44 -2.26 -12.14 -14.55
C LYS A 44 -3.28 -11.20 -13.90
N LEU A 45 -3.38 -9.95 -14.40
CA LEU A 45 -4.39 -9.01 -13.92
C LEU A 45 -5.78 -9.51 -14.27
N ARG A 46 -6.65 -9.61 -13.27
CA ARG A 46 -8.05 -10.00 -13.39
C ARG A 46 -8.87 -9.22 -12.36
N PHE A 47 -9.98 -8.70 -12.78
CA PHE A 47 -10.95 -8.03 -11.92
C PHE A 47 -12.33 -8.62 -12.19
N ALA A 48 -12.92 -9.29 -11.22
CA ALA A 48 -14.17 -9.99 -11.41
C ALA A 48 -15.08 -9.84 -10.20
N GLY A 49 -16.37 -9.68 -10.45
CA GLY A 49 -17.33 -9.47 -9.40
C GLY A 49 -18.73 -9.24 -9.93
N ARG A 50 -19.51 -8.51 -9.16
CA ARG A 50 -20.90 -8.20 -9.45
C ARG A 50 -21.27 -6.80 -9.01
N LEU A 51 -22.20 -6.20 -9.72
CA LEU A 51 -22.86 -4.96 -9.35
C LEU A 51 -24.27 -5.29 -8.88
N ILE A 52 -24.57 -4.92 -7.65
CA ILE A 52 -25.78 -5.26 -6.89
C ILE A 52 -26.61 -3.99 -6.75
N ALA A 53 -27.91 -4.06 -7.06
CA ALA A 53 -28.81 -2.95 -6.80
C ALA A 53 -29.12 -2.85 -5.30
N GLU A 54 -28.90 -1.68 -4.69
CA GLU A 54 -29.28 -1.37 -3.31
C GLU A 54 -30.42 -0.36 -3.27
N GLY A 55 -31.40 -0.60 -2.39
CA GLY A 55 -32.53 0.30 -2.22
C GLY A 55 -33.25 0.63 -3.53
N ALA A 56 -33.66 1.88 -3.70
CA ALA A 56 -34.40 2.31 -4.87
C ALA A 56 -33.49 2.78 -6.03
N ARG A 57 -32.33 3.39 -5.72
CA ARG A 57 -31.49 4.08 -6.73
C ARG A 57 -30.03 3.75 -6.64
N ASP A 58 -29.54 3.21 -5.51
CA ASP A 58 -28.14 2.99 -5.21
C ASP A 58 -27.63 1.67 -5.78
N TRP A 59 -26.32 1.55 -5.86
CA TRP A 59 -25.64 0.36 -6.32
C TRP A 59 -24.44 0.03 -5.42
N ARG A 60 -24.14 -1.27 -5.29
CA ARG A 60 -22.96 -1.76 -4.61
C ARG A 60 -22.15 -2.65 -5.56
N LEU A 61 -20.88 -2.35 -5.68
CA LEU A 61 -19.89 -3.17 -6.36
C LEU A 61 -19.23 -4.09 -5.33
N GLU A 62 -19.21 -5.38 -5.62
CA GLU A 62 -18.43 -6.40 -4.91
C GLU A 62 -17.57 -7.14 -5.91
N ALA A 63 -16.25 -7.06 -5.78
CA ALA A 63 -15.32 -7.66 -6.71
C ALA A 63 -14.06 -8.17 -6.02
N VAL A 64 -13.28 -8.95 -6.75
CA VAL A 64 -11.94 -9.38 -6.35
C VAL A 64 -10.96 -8.98 -7.43
N LEU A 65 -9.92 -8.26 -7.02
CA LEU A 65 -8.75 -7.95 -7.83
C LEU A 65 -7.72 -9.04 -7.62
N GLY A 66 -7.30 -9.70 -8.70
CA GLY A 66 -6.20 -10.65 -8.70
C GLY A 66 -5.08 -10.18 -9.63
N ALA A 67 -3.86 -9.97 -9.11
CA ALA A 67 -2.72 -9.56 -9.92
C ALA A 67 -1.43 -10.22 -9.46
N THR A 68 -0.45 -10.28 -10.35
CA THR A 68 0.95 -10.59 -10.00
C THR A 68 1.80 -9.42 -10.48
N VAL A 69 2.35 -8.66 -9.53
CA VAL A 69 3.16 -7.47 -9.79
C VAL A 69 4.63 -7.76 -9.54
N VAL A 70 5.50 -7.07 -10.28
CA VAL A 70 6.95 -7.08 -10.06
C VAL A 70 7.41 -5.65 -9.84
N GLN A 71 8.00 -5.40 -8.67
CA GLN A 71 8.50 -4.09 -8.26
C GLN A 71 9.99 -4.19 -7.89
N PRO A 72 10.79 -3.13 -8.06
CA PRO A 72 12.16 -3.15 -7.55
C PRO A 72 12.16 -3.14 -6.02
N CYS A 73 13.03 -3.95 -5.42
CA CYS A 73 13.29 -3.89 -3.98
C CYS A 73 13.77 -2.50 -3.58
N VAL A 74 13.19 -1.92 -2.54
CA VAL A 74 13.57 -0.57 -2.05
C VAL A 74 15.00 -0.51 -1.49
N VAL A 75 15.62 -1.65 -1.20
CA VAL A 75 16.99 -1.74 -0.63
C VAL A 75 18.01 -2.14 -1.68
N THR A 76 17.72 -3.19 -2.48
CA THR A 76 18.70 -3.82 -3.39
C THR A 76 18.41 -3.56 -4.86
N ALA A 77 17.27 -2.95 -5.20
CA ALA A 77 16.74 -2.80 -6.56
C ALA A 77 16.47 -4.14 -7.29
N GLU A 78 16.64 -5.28 -6.64
CA GLU A 78 16.28 -6.59 -7.21
C GLU A 78 14.77 -6.71 -7.43
N PRO A 79 14.32 -7.48 -8.43
CA PRO A 79 12.91 -7.63 -8.73
C PRO A 79 12.19 -8.47 -7.65
N VAL A 80 11.18 -7.88 -7.00
CA VAL A 80 10.30 -8.54 -6.03
C VAL A 80 8.97 -8.84 -6.71
N THR A 81 8.59 -10.11 -6.71
CA THR A 81 7.30 -10.54 -7.27
C THR A 81 6.29 -10.72 -6.13
N THR A 82 5.18 -10.00 -6.21
CA THR A 82 4.09 -10.08 -5.24
C THR A 82 2.80 -10.53 -5.91
N ARG A 83 2.09 -11.48 -5.27
CA ARG A 83 0.73 -11.86 -5.65
C ARG A 83 -0.26 -11.04 -4.82
N LEU A 84 -1.22 -10.41 -5.51
CA LEU A 84 -2.31 -9.65 -4.93
C LEU A 84 -3.62 -10.40 -5.20
N ASP A 85 -4.43 -10.55 -4.17
CA ASP A 85 -5.79 -11.08 -4.23
C ASP A 85 -6.63 -10.26 -3.22
N GLU A 86 -7.16 -9.10 -3.69
CA GLU A 86 -7.77 -8.08 -2.85
C GLU A 86 -9.28 -7.99 -3.07
N PRO A 87 -10.09 -8.02 -2.03
CA PRO A 87 -11.51 -7.72 -2.12
C PRO A 87 -11.72 -6.22 -2.34
N VAL A 88 -12.60 -5.87 -3.28
CA VAL A 88 -12.95 -4.49 -3.61
C VAL A 88 -14.43 -4.30 -3.42
N THR A 89 -14.82 -3.40 -2.54
CA THR A 89 -16.21 -3.00 -2.30
C THR A 89 -16.35 -1.50 -2.50
N ARG A 90 -17.38 -1.09 -3.26
CA ARG A 90 -17.75 0.31 -3.46
C ARG A 90 -19.25 0.48 -3.41
N ARG A 91 -19.70 1.58 -2.82
CA ARG A 91 -21.11 1.95 -2.76
C ARG A 91 -21.33 3.23 -3.55
N TYR A 92 -22.28 3.20 -4.48
CA TYR A 92 -22.62 4.33 -5.33
C TYR A 92 -24.01 4.84 -4.94
N LEU A 93 -24.05 6.03 -4.32
CA LEU A 93 -25.27 6.64 -3.83
C LEU A 93 -25.83 7.66 -4.84
N ALA A 94 -27.11 7.54 -5.17
CA ALA A 94 -27.81 8.50 -6.02
C ALA A 94 -27.92 9.88 -5.37
N GLU A 95 -27.98 9.91 -4.04
CA GLU A 95 -28.02 11.13 -3.22
C GLU A 95 -26.97 11.00 -2.12
N MET A 96 -25.92 11.80 -2.20
CA MET A 96 -24.92 11.86 -1.13
C MET A 96 -25.51 12.58 0.06
N PRO A 97 -25.33 12.07 1.30
CA PRO A 97 -25.75 12.76 2.49
C PRO A 97 -25.05 14.12 2.59
N GLU A 98 -25.85 15.18 2.74
CA GLU A 98 -25.28 16.51 3.02
C GLU A 98 -24.71 16.51 4.45
N PRO A 99 -23.54 17.10 4.65
CA PRO A 99 -22.96 17.25 5.96
C PRO A 99 -23.84 18.16 6.86
N GLU A 100 -24.25 17.67 8.01
CA GLU A 100 -25.10 18.41 8.94
C GLU A 100 -24.36 19.43 9.84
N ALA A 101 -23.00 19.47 9.77
CA ALA A 101 -22.18 20.34 10.62
C ALA A 101 -21.02 21.01 9.83
N GLU A 102 -20.57 22.20 10.31
CA GLU A 102 -19.41 22.92 9.76
C GLU A 102 -18.08 22.17 9.98
N GLU A 103 -18.00 21.33 11.00
CA GLU A 103 -16.87 20.42 11.25
C GLU A 103 -17.36 18.98 11.14
N ILE A 104 -16.85 18.24 10.18
CA ILE A 104 -17.16 16.83 9.96
C ILE A 104 -15.91 16.03 10.27
N GLU A 105 -16.02 15.10 11.23
CA GLU A 105 -15.07 14.01 11.33
C GLU A 105 -15.12 13.23 10.00
N MET A 106 -13.92 12.93 9.46
CA MET A 106 -13.81 12.14 8.23
C MET A 106 -14.58 10.83 8.43
N PRO A 107 -15.53 10.49 7.53
CA PRO A 107 -16.28 9.25 7.67
C PRO A 107 -15.32 8.05 7.74
N GLU A 108 -15.59 7.09 8.61
CA GLU A 108 -14.82 5.83 8.66
C GLU A 108 -14.95 4.99 7.37
N ASP A 109 -16.01 5.23 6.59
CA ASP A 109 -16.31 4.54 5.33
C ASP A 109 -15.95 5.41 4.13
N ASP A 110 -14.79 5.17 3.54
CA ASP A 110 -14.27 5.79 2.33
C ASP A 110 -14.72 5.06 1.03
N THR A 111 -15.54 4.00 1.16
CA THR A 111 -16.00 3.20 0.01
C THR A 111 -17.22 3.78 -0.69
N THR A 112 -17.75 4.91 -0.20
CA THR A 112 -18.99 5.51 -0.69
C THR A 112 -18.70 6.65 -1.67
N GLU A 113 -19.26 6.57 -2.86
CA GLU A 113 -19.08 7.52 -3.97
C GLU A 113 -20.44 8.00 -4.54
N PRO A 114 -20.48 9.19 -5.15
CA PRO A 114 -21.67 9.61 -5.89
C PRO A 114 -21.90 8.70 -7.10
N LEU A 115 -23.17 8.38 -7.35
CA LEU A 115 -23.57 7.50 -8.45
C LEU A 115 -23.21 8.10 -9.82
N PRO A 116 -22.29 7.49 -10.59
CA PRO A 116 -21.97 7.96 -11.93
C PRO A 116 -23.05 7.54 -12.94
N THR A 117 -23.20 8.27 -14.03
CA THR A 117 -24.05 7.86 -15.16
C THR A 117 -23.53 6.57 -15.81
N THR A 118 -22.21 6.45 -15.87
CA THR A 118 -21.51 5.30 -16.45
C THR A 118 -20.40 4.89 -15.49
N LEU A 119 -20.42 3.65 -15.07
CA LEU A 119 -19.36 3.07 -14.24
C LEU A 119 -18.28 2.49 -15.16
N ASP A 120 -17.06 3.03 -15.04
CA ASP A 120 -15.88 2.54 -15.74
C ASP A 120 -15.15 1.49 -14.85
N LEU A 121 -15.36 0.22 -15.16
CA LEU A 121 -14.79 -0.87 -14.36
C LEU A 121 -13.27 -1.00 -14.54
N GLU A 122 -12.70 -0.54 -15.66
CA GLU A 122 -11.24 -0.51 -15.86
C GLU A 122 -10.59 0.56 -14.97
N ALA A 123 -11.23 1.71 -14.83
CA ALA A 123 -10.76 2.76 -13.91
C ALA A 123 -10.79 2.27 -12.45
N VAL A 124 -11.89 1.63 -12.03
CA VAL A 124 -11.98 1.04 -10.67
C VAL A 124 -10.93 -0.04 -10.45
N MET A 125 -10.67 -0.89 -11.46
CA MET A 125 -9.62 -1.91 -11.40
C MET A 125 -8.22 -1.30 -11.26
N ALA A 126 -7.91 -0.25 -12.03
CA ALA A 126 -6.61 0.42 -12.01
C ALA A 126 -6.37 1.10 -10.65
N GLU A 127 -7.39 1.77 -10.12
CA GLU A 127 -7.34 2.39 -8.80
C GLU A 127 -7.17 1.34 -7.69
N ALA A 128 -7.96 0.27 -7.71
CA ALA A 128 -7.83 -0.82 -6.74
C ALA A 128 -6.43 -1.47 -6.79
N LEU A 129 -5.86 -1.63 -8.00
CA LEU A 129 -4.49 -2.11 -8.16
C LEU A 129 -3.48 -1.15 -7.54
N ALA A 130 -3.60 0.16 -7.80
CA ALA A 130 -2.69 1.17 -7.26
C ALA A 130 -2.69 1.18 -5.72
N LEU A 131 -3.88 1.06 -5.11
CA LEU A 131 -4.04 1.00 -3.66
C LEU A 131 -3.52 -0.30 -3.03
N ALA A 132 -3.57 -1.41 -3.77
CA ALA A 132 -3.12 -2.72 -3.30
C ALA A 132 -1.61 -2.94 -3.44
N LEU A 133 -0.88 -2.06 -4.14
CA LEU A 133 0.56 -2.22 -4.34
C LEU A 133 1.32 -2.10 -3.02
N PRO A 134 2.29 -3.01 -2.74
CA PRO A 134 3.22 -2.83 -1.65
C PRO A 134 3.98 -1.51 -1.76
N LEU A 135 3.87 -0.66 -0.73
CA LEU A 135 4.57 0.63 -0.68
C LEU A 135 6.10 0.45 -0.56
N TYR A 136 6.55 -0.61 0.11
CA TYR A 136 7.97 -0.89 0.37
C TYR A 136 8.29 -2.36 0.04
N PRO A 137 8.34 -2.74 -1.25
CA PRO A 137 8.69 -4.10 -1.63
C PRO A 137 10.12 -4.42 -1.24
N ARG A 138 10.33 -5.55 -0.55
CA ARG A 138 11.66 -6.01 -0.12
C ARG A 138 11.92 -7.43 -0.59
N ALA A 139 13.11 -7.65 -1.14
CA ALA A 139 13.60 -8.99 -1.45
C ALA A 139 13.87 -9.75 -0.13
N PRO A 140 13.71 -11.09 -0.12
CA PRO A 140 14.07 -11.89 1.06
C PRO A 140 15.53 -11.67 1.46
N GLY A 141 15.76 -11.32 2.75
CA GLY A 141 17.11 -11.03 3.26
C GLY A 141 17.65 -9.64 2.94
N ALA A 142 16.90 -8.77 2.24
CA ALA A 142 17.30 -7.40 2.02
C ALA A 142 17.32 -6.63 3.35
N ALA A 143 18.51 -6.35 3.86
CA ALA A 143 18.79 -5.50 5.01
C ALA A 143 19.72 -4.39 4.56
N LEU A 144 19.59 -3.21 5.15
CA LEU A 144 20.64 -2.21 5.14
C LEU A 144 21.62 -2.68 6.24
N ASP A 145 22.70 -3.36 5.83
CA ASP A 145 23.83 -3.55 6.72
C ASP A 145 24.31 -2.15 7.14
N ASP A 146 24.86 -2.00 8.34
CA ASP A 146 25.27 -0.76 9.00
C ASP A 146 25.67 0.39 8.03
N ALA A 147 24.66 1.00 7.41
CA ALA A 147 24.85 2.05 6.43
C ALA A 147 25.14 3.37 7.16
N THR A 148 26.37 3.53 7.59
CA THR A 148 26.87 4.80 8.13
C THR A 148 27.35 5.67 6.96
N PHE A 149 26.71 6.84 6.79
CA PHE A 149 27.04 7.78 5.72
C PHE A 149 27.78 8.98 6.30
N ALA A 150 28.90 9.36 5.66
CA ALA A 150 29.64 10.57 5.97
C ALA A 150 30.16 11.24 4.71
N ALA A 151 30.46 12.53 4.78
CA ALA A 151 31.14 13.22 3.70
C ALA A 151 32.56 12.66 3.48
N PRO A 152 33.15 12.76 2.27
CA PRO A 152 34.51 12.32 2.02
C PRO A 152 35.49 12.91 3.02
N GLY A 153 36.25 12.04 3.73
CA GLY A 153 37.23 12.43 4.73
C GLY A 153 36.71 12.66 6.16
N VAL A 154 35.41 12.42 6.39
CA VAL A 154 34.79 12.48 7.71
C VAL A 154 34.54 11.03 8.20
N THR A 155 34.91 10.73 9.44
CA THR A 155 34.56 9.44 10.05
C THR A 155 33.04 9.40 10.30
N PRO A 156 32.31 8.37 9.80
CA PRO A 156 30.89 8.26 10.06
C PRO A 156 30.62 8.13 11.56
N MET A 157 29.60 8.81 12.03
CA MET A 157 29.11 8.69 13.41
C MET A 157 28.26 7.44 13.53
N THR A 158 28.56 6.60 14.53
CA THR A 158 27.78 5.41 14.84
C THR A 158 26.58 5.76 15.73
N ASP A 159 25.59 4.87 15.82
CA ASP A 159 24.46 5.01 16.75
C ASP A 159 24.91 5.13 18.20
N GLU A 160 26.06 4.55 18.53
CA GLU A 160 26.67 4.61 19.86
C GLU A 160 27.26 5.99 20.14
N ASP A 161 27.90 6.61 19.15
CA ASP A 161 28.45 7.99 19.25
C ASP A 161 27.32 9.03 19.32
N ALA A 162 26.16 8.74 18.73
CA ALA A 162 24.99 9.62 18.72
C ALA A 162 24.19 9.62 20.03
N ARG A 163 24.48 8.68 20.97
CA ARG A 163 23.80 8.63 22.27
C ARG A 163 24.24 9.80 23.15
N PRO A 164 23.33 10.67 23.64
CA PRO A 164 23.67 11.90 24.36
C PRO A 164 24.50 11.68 25.65
N LEU A 165 24.55 10.45 26.16
CA LEU A 165 25.20 10.10 27.41
C LEU A 165 26.26 8.99 27.27
N ALA A 166 26.73 8.68 26.05
CA ALA A 166 27.73 7.64 25.80
C ALA A 166 29.05 7.91 26.60
N GLY A 167 29.43 9.19 26.77
CA GLY A 167 30.59 9.58 27.57
C GLY A 167 30.46 9.31 29.08
N LEU A 168 29.26 9.20 29.63
CA LEU A 168 29.08 8.93 31.05
C LEU A 168 29.33 7.45 31.41
N ALA A 169 29.21 6.53 30.49
CA ALA A 169 29.55 5.13 30.70
C ALA A 169 31.06 4.99 30.96
N ALA A 170 31.88 5.65 30.18
CA ALA A 170 33.34 5.66 30.36
C ALA A 170 33.76 6.33 31.68
N LEU A 171 33.04 7.38 32.13
CA LEU A 171 33.30 8.06 33.40
C LEU A 171 32.90 7.16 34.58
N ARG A 172 31.74 6.46 34.50
CA ARG A 172 31.29 5.51 35.51
C ARG A 172 32.31 4.38 35.68
N ASP A 173 32.85 3.83 34.62
CA ASP A 173 33.81 2.73 34.66
C ASP A 173 35.16 3.19 35.20
N LYS A 174 35.59 4.44 34.95
CA LYS A 174 36.73 5.05 35.60
C LYS A 174 36.55 5.24 37.11
N MET A 175 35.39 5.67 37.54
CA MET A 175 35.08 5.85 38.97
C MET A 175 34.95 4.49 39.70
N ALA A 176 34.42 3.47 39.05
CA ALA A 176 34.32 2.10 39.61
C ALA A 176 35.67 1.38 39.66
N GLY A 177 36.62 1.72 38.80
CA GLY A 177 38.01 1.13 38.79
C GLY A 177 38.99 1.81 39.71
N GLY A 178 38.66 3.01 40.29
CA GLY A 178 39.55 3.79 41.15
C GLY A 178 39.60 3.43 42.62
N ASP A 179 38.78 2.44 43.09
CA ASP A 179 38.66 2.11 44.52
C ASP A 179 39.43 0.79 44.92
N LYS A 180 40.46 0.42 44.17
CA LYS A 180 41.26 -0.80 44.48
C LYS A 180 42.74 -0.56 44.58
N THR A 181 43.17 0.62 45.03
CA THR A 181 44.61 0.81 45.39
C THR A 181 44.73 1.60 46.66
N GLY A 182 44.60 0.93 47.79
CA GLY A 182 44.84 1.59 49.08
C GLY A 182 44.53 0.74 50.28
N GLU A 183 45.16 -0.47 50.36
CA GLU A 183 45.34 -1.18 51.66
C GLU A 183 46.28 -2.37 51.40
N ASP A 184 47.55 -2.14 51.62
CA ASP A 184 48.53 -3.13 52.08
C ASP A 184 49.91 -2.48 52.11
N ASP A 185 50.21 -1.74 53.19
CA ASP A 185 51.55 -1.64 53.69
C ASP A 185 51.49 -1.03 55.12
N GLU A 186 51.49 -1.91 56.15
CA GLU A 186 52.11 -1.68 57.45
C GLU A 186 52.01 -2.94 58.31
N SER A 187 53.09 -3.72 58.40
CA SER A 187 53.77 -4.26 59.61
C SER A 187 54.77 -5.35 59.31
#